data_ab2699875751ce9ae150713a7e023372
#
_entry.id   ab2699875751ce9ae150713a7e023372
#
_cell.length_a   1.000
_cell.length_b   1.000
_cell.length_c   1.000
_cell.angle_alpha   90.00
_cell.angle_beta   90.00
_cell.angle_gamma   90.00
#
_symmetry.space_group_name_H-M   'P 1'
#
loop_
_entity.id
_entity.type
_entity.pdbx_description
1 polymer ?
#
loop_
_entity_poly.entity_id
_entity_poly.type
_entity_poly.pdbx_seq_one_letter_code
_entity_poly.pdbx_strand_id
1 'polypeptide(L)'
;FVIEAFNNLPNKKFRNFFIFLVVGWLFSWCQQENFTVGFQSQFFMAQLLPLCAFYFIYKSSAFPEKSSKYFLLASLFGVLSVGTMANGIIALPLLLVYGVFCRIGWRKNAVLLALAVICIGFYFYKLPPKQNSLVETVVHNPLGFVHYVLLYIGSPFYYITPILGSSARVVVAALAG
;
A
#
# COMPACT_ATOMS: atom_id res chain seq x y z
N PHE A 1 0.36 14.90 -6.91
CA PHE A 1 1.09 13.81 -6.27
C PHE A 1 1.85 12.95 -7.27
N VAL A 2 1.17 12.20 -8.19
CA VAL A 2 1.82 11.29 -9.16
C VAL A 2 2.80 12.06 -10.05
N ILE A 3 2.38 13.21 -10.62
CA ILE A 3 3.22 14.05 -11.48
C ILE A 3 4.45 14.55 -10.71
N GLU A 4 4.29 14.95 -9.46
CA GLU A 4 5.36 15.47 -8.62
C GLU A 4 6.37 14.37 -8.21
N ALA A 5 5.87 13.16 -7.89
CA ALA A 5 6.73 12.02 -7.55
C ALA A 5 7.66 11.62 -8.71
N PHE A 6 7.19 11.80 -9.96
CA PHE A 6 7.96 11.44 -11.16
C PHE A 6 8.67 12.62 -11.84
N ASN A 7 8.59 13.83 -11.27
CA ASN A 7 9.21 15.02 -11.87
C ASN A 7 10.74 14.93 -12.00
N ASN A 8 11.38 14.15 -11.14
CA ASN A 8 12.83 13.95 -11.11
C ASN A 8 13.35 12.91 -12.12
N LEU A 9 12.45 12.26 -12.88
CA LEU A 9 12.89 11.32 -13.92
C LEU A 9 13.45 12.08 -15.12
N PRO A 10 14.67 11.74 -15.59
CA PRO A 10 15.39 12.49 -16.61
C PRO A 10 14.70 12.44 -17.98
N ASN A 11 13.92 11.42 -18.27
CA ASN A 11 13.26 11.21 -19.55
C ASN A 11 11.75 11.50 -19.46
N LYS A 12 11.28 12.58 -20.13
CA LYS A 12 9.87 12.97 -20.16
C LYS A 12 8.94 11.88 -20.72
N LYS A 13 9.36 11.13 -21.72
CA LYS A 13 8.54 10.05 -22.32
C LYS A 13 8.35 8.90 -21.32
N PHE A 14 9.42 8.53 -20.63
CA PHE A 14 9.39 7.48 -19.61
C PHE A 14 8.54 7.90 -18.42
N ARG A 15 8.68 9.14 -17.96
CA ARG A 15 7.85 9.74 -16.94
C ARG A 15 6.36 9.68 -17.28
N ASN A 16 5.98 10.14 -18.49
CA ASN A 16 4.59 10.17 -18.93
C ASN A 16 4.02 8.75 -19.05
N PHE A 17 4.82 7.79 -19.51
CA PHE A 17 4.45 6.39 -19.57
C PHE A 17 4.16 5.82 -18.17
N PHE A 18 5.02 6.08 -17.18
CA PHE A 18 4.79 5.64 -15.79
C PHE A 18 3.56 6.30 -15.16
N ILE A 19 3.37 7.61 -15.38
CA ILE A 19 2.16 8.32 -14.92
C ILE A 19 0.91 7.67 -15.52
N PHE A 20 0.93 7.39 -16.82
CA PHE A 20 -0.18 6.74 -17.51
C PHE A 20 -0.45 5.33 -16.95
N LEU A 21 0.61 4.53 -16.72
CA LEU A 21 0.50 3.22 -16.12
C LEU A 21 -0.12 3.28 -14.72
N VAL A 22 0.37 4.16 -13.84
CA VAL A 22 -0.14 4.30 -12.47
C VAL A 22 -1.59 4.76 -12.46
N VAL A 23 -1.92 5.76 -13.28
CA VAL A 23 -3.30 6.27 -13.39
C VAL A 23 -4.22 5.20 -13.99
N GLY A 24 -3.79 4.54 -15.07
CA GLY A 24 -4.55 3.45 -15.69
C GLY A 24 -4.79 2.27 -14.73
N TRP A 25 -3.81 1.94 -13.90
CA TRP A 25 -3.95 0.93 -12.86
C TRP A 25 -4.96 1.34 -11.77
N LEU A 26 -4.87 2.57 -11.28
CA LEU A 26 -5.78 3.10 -10.26
C LEU A 26 -7.22 3.15 -10.74
N PHE A 27 -7.45 3.44 -12.03
CA PHE A 27 -8.77 3.54 -12.65
C PHE A 27 -9.09 2.35 -13.56
N SER A 28 -8.42 1.22 -13.37
CA SER A 28 -8.70 0.02 -14.16
C SER A 28 -10.14 -0.49 -13.95
N TRP A 29 -10.68 -1.15 -14.96
CA TRP A 29 -12.00 -1.79 -14.89
C TRP A 29 -12.13 -2.78 -13.71
N CYS A 30 -11.01 -3.35 -13.27
CA CYS A 30 -10.96 -4.22 -12.08
C CYS A 30 -11.40 -3.52 -10.80
N GLN A 31 -11.41 -2.18 -10.79
CA GLN A 31 -11.85 -1.36 -9.65
C GLN A 31 -13.33 -0.93 -9.78
N GLN A 32 -14.05 -1.34 -10.84
CA GLN A 32 -15.43 -0.88 -11.08
C GLN A 32 -16.35 -1.15 -9.89
N GLU A 33 -16.29 -2.33 -9.31
CA GLU A 33 -17.11 -2.67 -8.14
C GLU A 33 -16.80 -1.77 -6.94
N ASN A 34 -15.53 -1.41 -6.76
CA ASN A 34 -15.09 -0.50 -5.70
C ASN A 34 -15.63 0.92 -5.88
N PHE A 35 -15.92 1.34 -7.12
CA PHE A 35 -16.51 2.65 -7.40
C PHE A 35 -18.04 2.66 -7.26
N THR A 36 -18.69 1.54 -7.55
CA THR A 36 -20.16 1.46 -7.61
C THR A 36 -20.81 1.10 -6.28
N VAL A 37 -20.11 0.37 -5.40
CA VAL A 37 -20.62 -0.07 -4.12
C VAL A 37 -20.08 0.82 -2.99
N GLY A 38 -20.93 1.62 -2.38
CA GLY A 38 -20.53 2.58 -1.33
C GLY A 38 -19.83 1.94 -0.13
N PHE A 39 -20.12 0.68 0.20
CA PHE A 39 -19.40 -0.08 1.24
C PHE A 39 -17.93 -0.30 0.90
N GLN A 40 -17.55 -0.28 -0.38
CA GLN A 40 -16.19 -0.50 -0.82
C GLN A 40 -15.32 0.77 -0.84
N SER A 41 -15.86 1.93 -0.44
CA SER A 41 -15.09 3.17 -0.27
C SER A 41 -13.88 2.99 0.67
N GLN A 42 -13.97 2.06 1.62
CA GLN A 42 -12.84 1.68 2.49
C GLN A 42 -11.61 1.16 1.73
N PHE A 43 -11.80 0.51 0.56
CA PHE A 43 -10.67 0.05 -0.27
C PHE A 43 -9.90 1.22 -0.88
N PHE A 44 -10.61 2.29 -1.29
CA PHE A 44 -9.96 3.52 -1.74
C PHE A 44 -9.21 4.20 -0.61
N MET A 45 -9.82 4.29 0.55
CA MET A 45 -9.18 4.88 1.73
C MET A 45 -7.95 4.08 2.17
N ALA A 46 -8.02 2.74 2.09
CA ALA A 46 -6.91 1.85 2.40
C ALA A 46 -5.69 2.05 1.47
N GLN A 47 -5.90 2.54 0.25
CA GLN A 47 -4.83 2.90 -0.69
C GLN A 47 -4.42 4.37 -0.56
N LEU A 48 -5.39 5.27 -0.51
CA LEU A 48 -5.16 6.71 -0.53
C LEU A 48 -4.45 7.20 0.74
N LEU A 49 -4.87 6.75 1.92
CA LEU A 49 -4.32 7.25 3.18
C LEU A 49 -2.83 6.91 3.34
N PRO A 50 -2.36 5.66 3.11
CA PRO A 50 -0.94 5.37 3.11
C PRO A 50 -0.16 6.19 2.07
N LEU A 51 -0.67 6.34 0.84
CA LEU A 51 -0.02 7.15 -0.19
C LEU A 51 0.14 8.61 0.23
N CYS A 52 -0.90 9.20 0.83
CA CYS A 52 -0.82 10.55 1.41
C CYS A 52 0.24 10.61 2.52
N ALA A 53 0.29 9.60 3.40
CA ALA A 53 1.27 9.56 4.47
C ALA A 53 2.71 9.50 3.92
N PHE A 54 3.00 8.64 2.93
CA PHE A 54 4.30 8.59 2.25
C PHE A 54 4.67 9.92 1.58
N TYR A 55 3.70 10.53 0.89
CA TYR A 55 3.91 11.83 0.26
C TYR A 55 4.30 12.90 1.27
N PHE A 56 3.63 12.97 2.42
CA PHE A 56 3.95 13.94 3.45
C PHE A 56 5.28 13.65 4.17
N ILE A 57 5.70 12.38 4.30
CA ILE A 57 7.06 12.05 4.75
C ILE A 57 8.10 12.60 3.77
N TYR A 58 7.91 12.38 2.47
CA TYR A 58 8.77 12.96 1.44
C TYR A 58 8.83 14.49 1.54
N LYS A 59 7.68 15.16 1.64
CA LYS A 59 7.61 16.62 1.83
C LYS A 59 8.29 17.10 3.12
N SER A 60 8.18 16.32 4.20
CA SER A 60 8.87 16.63 5.48
C SER A 60 10.39 16.60 5.33
N SER A 61 10.92 15.76 4.45
CA SER A 61 12.36 15.70 4.13
C SER A 61 12.77 16.82 3.16
N ALA A 62 11.96 17.08 2.13
CA ALA A 62 12.28 18.04 1.06
C ALA A 62 12.17 19.50 1.50
N PHE A 63 11.32 19.83 2.49
CA PHE A 63 11.05 21.20 2.95
C PHE A 63 11.30 21.36 4.44
N PRO A 64 12.54 21.65 4.87
CA PRO A 64 12.91 21.75 6.29
C PRO A 64 12.08 22.77 7.08
N GLU A 65 11.75 23.91 6.48
CA GLU A 65 10.98 24.99 7.12
C GLU A 65 9.57 24.55 7.58
N LYS A 66 8.93 23.68 6.83
CA LYS A 66 7.58 23.15 7.08
C LYS A 66 7.60 21.69 7.51
N SER A 67 8.77 21.16 7.82
CA SER A 67 8.99 19.74 8.08
C SER A 67 8.09 19.18 9.18
N SER A 68 7.88 19.94 10.28
CA SER A 68 7.03 19.51 11.38
C SER A 68 5.55 19.40 11.00
N LYS A 69 5.06 20.33 10.17
CA LYS A 69 3.67 20.29 9.68
C LYS A 69 3.43 19.09 8.77
N TYR A 70 4.35 18.85 7.84
CA TYR A 70 4.24 17.69 6.94
C TYR A 70 4.38 16.36 7.68
N PHE A 71 5.26 16.31 8.69
CA PHE A 71 5.39 15.14 9.54
C PHE A 71 4.10 14.84 10.33
N LEU A 72 3.47 15.89 10.88
CA LEU A 72 2.18 15.74 11.58
C LEU A 72 1.10 15.17 10.65
N LEU A 73 0.99 15.70 9.42
CA LEU A 73 0.06 15.19 8.42
C LEU A 73 0.37 13.73 8.04
N ALA A 74 1.65 13.40 7.84
CA ALA A 74 2.06 12.03 7.57
C ALA A 74 1.66 11.07 8.67
N SER A 75 1.88 11.45 9.92
CA SER A 75 1.52 10.66 11.11
C SER A 75 0.01 10.49 11.21
N LEU A 76 -0.76 11.56 10.98
CA LEU A 76 -2.22 11.52 10.97
C LEU A 76 -2.75 10.54 9.91
N PHE A 77 -2.31 10.66 8.66
CA PHE A 77 -2.73 9.76 7.59
C PHE A 77 -2.27 8.32 7.81
N GLY A 78 -1.09 8.14 8.39
CA GLY A 78 -0.58 6.83 8.79
C GLY A 78 -1.45 6.15 9.85
N VAL A 79 -1.87 6.88 10.88
CA VAL A 79 -2.78 6.37 11.92
C VAL A 79 -4.17 6.09 11.35
N LEU A 80 -4.71 7.00 10.54
CA LEU A 80 -6.04 6.82 9.91
C LEU A 80 -6.05 5.60 8.98
N SER A 81 -4.94 5.26 8.32
CA SER A 81 -4.86 4.09 7.46
C SER A 81 -5.10 2.77 8.21
N VAL A 82 -4.72 2.71 9.49
CA VAL A 82 -4.95 1.52 10.35
C VAL A 82 -6.45 1.23 10.52
N GLY A 83 -7.29 2.27 10.53
CA GLY A 83 -8.74 2.13 10.68
C GLY A 83 -9.48 1.74 9.41
N THR A 84 -8.83 1.71 8.23
CA THR A 84 -9.52 1.44 6.97
C THR A 84 -9.68 -0.05 6.69
N MET A 85 -8.60 -0.81 6.77
CA MET A 85 -8.58 -2.26 6.54
C MET A 85 -7.43 -2.90 7.33
N ALA A 86 -7.48 -4.22 7.49
CA ALA A 86 -6.42 -4.98 8.15
C ALA A 86 -5.02 -4.71 7.55
N ASN A 87 -4.93 -4.45 6.25
CA ASN A 87 -3.67 -4.11 5.57
C ASN A 87 -3.12 -2.74 5.97
N GLY A 88 -3.96 -1.83 6.46
CA GLY A 88 -3.54 -0.50 6.90
C GLY A 88 -2.58 -0.49 8.09
N ILE A 89 -2.56 -1.59 8.87
CA ILE A 89 -1.65 -1.73 10.01
C ILE A 89 -0.18 -1.74 9.58
N ILE A 90 0.11 -2.20 8.35
CA ILE A 90 1.46 -2.27 7.78
C ILE A 90 1.97 -0.88 7.37
N ALA A 91 1.07 0.09 7.18
CA ALA A 91 1.43 1.42 6.71
C ALA A 91 2.41 2.15 7.64
N LEU A 92 2.20 2.11 8.96
CA LEU A 92 3.09 2.78 9.93
C LEU A 92 4.50 2.17 9.98
N PRO A 93 4.69 0.83 10.05
CA PRO A 93 6.01 0.22 9.92
C PRO A 93 6.71 0.59 8.61
N LEU A 94 6.00 0.59 7.48
CA LEU A 94 6.57 0.98 6.20
C LEU A 94 6.93 2.48 6.16
N LEU A 95 6.12 3.35 6.77
CA LEU A 95 6.44 4.77 6.93
C LEU A 95 7.69 4.98 7.77
N LEU A 96 7.89 4.19 8.81
CA LEU A 96 9.11 4.22 9.63
C LEU A 96 10.34 3.89 8.77
N VAL A 97 10.30 2.80 8.02
CA VAL A 97 11.39 2.40 7.10
C VAL A 97 11.65 3.51 6.08
N TYR A 98 10.60 4.04 5.46
CA TYR A 98 10.72 5.13 4.50
C TYR A 98 11.26 6.43 5.14
N GLY A 99 10.85 6.73 6.37
CA GLY A 99 11.37 7.87 7.15
C GLY A 99 12.88 7.78 7.42
N VAL A 100 13.39 6.56 7.66
CA VAL A 100 14.84 6.31 7.77
C VAL A 100 15.54 6.60 6.44
N PHE A 101 15.00 6.10 5.31
CA PHE A 101 15.54 6.38 3.98
C PHE A 101 15.52 7.87 3.64
N CYS A 102 14.45 8.59 3.99
CA CYS A 102 14.32 10.03 3.77
C CYS A 102 15.12 10.87 4.78
N ARG A 103 15.78 10.26 5.76
CA ARG A 103 16.58 10.93 6.79
C ARG A 103 15.84 12.04 7.52
N ILE A 104 14.56 11.83 7.87
CA ILE A 104 13.72 12.84 8.53
C ILE A 104 14.14 13.18 9.98
N GLY A 105 15.14 12.46 10.50
CA GLY A 105 15.70 12.63 11.84
C GLY A 105 15.18 11.60 12.85
N TRP A 106 16.05 11.26 13.82
CA TRP A 106 15.80 10.17 14.76
C TRP A 106 14.57 10.42 15.65
N ARG A 107 14.31 11.67 16.07
CA ARG A 107 13.15 12.03 16.91
C ARG A 107 11.82 11.74 16.23
N LYS A 108 11.72 12.07 14.94
CA LYS A 108 10.52 11.79 14.14
C LYS A 108 10.33 10.30 13.90
N ASN A 109 11.41 9.57 13.63
CA ASN A 109 11.37 8.11 13.50
C ASN A 109 10.97 7.44 14.82
N ALA A 110 11.43 7.93 15.96
CA ALA A 110 11.00 7.44 17.29
C ALA A 110 9.49 7.64 17.51
N VAL A 111 8.93 8.78 17.07
CA VAL A 111 7.48 9.02 17.13
C VAL A 111 6.72 8.05 16.22
N LEU A 112 7.18 7.81 14.99
CA LEU A 112 6.56 6.83 14.09
C LEU A 112 6.61 5.42 14.66
N LEU A 113 7.73 5.05 15.29
CA LEU A 113 7.86 3.75 15.97
C LEU A 113 6.86 3.63 17.12
N ALA A 114 6.76 4.64 17.97
CA ALA A 114 5.81 4.66 19.09
C ALA A 114 4.35 4.54 18.57
N LEU A 115 3.99 5.30 17.53
CA LEU A 115 2.67 5.21 16.91
C LEU A 115 2.41 3.82 16.33
N ALA A 116 3.39 3.24 15.64
CA ALA A 116 3.27 1.88 15.10
C ALA A 116 3.03 0.85 16.20
N VAL A 117 3.82 0.89 17.27
CA VAL A 117 3.67 -0.04 18.42
C VAL A 117 2.31 0.13 19.09
N ILE A 118 1.86 1.37 19.33
CA ILE A 118 0.55 1.65 19.95
C ILE A 118 -0.58 1.13 19.05
N CYS A 119 -0.55 1.46 17.77
CA CYS A 119 -1.61 1.05 16.83
C CYS A 119 -1.66 -0.47 16.65
N ILE A 120 -0.50 -1.12 16.53
CA ILE A 120 -0.40 -2.59 16.44
C ILE A 120 -0.90 -3.23 17.73
N GLY A 121 -0.47 -2.74 18.89
CA GLY A 121 -0.93 -3.24 20.19
C GLY A 121 -2.44 -3.09 20.36
N PHE A 122 -3.00 -1.93 20.00
CA PHE A 122 -4.43 -1.70 20.08
C PHE A 122 -5.23 -2.56 19.10
N TYR A 123 -4.70 -2.77 17.89
CA TYR A 123 -5.33 -3.61 16.88
C TYR A 123 -5.44 -5.07 17.35
N PHE A 124 -4.38 -5.62 17.96
CA PHE A 124 -4.37 -7.01 18.41
C PHE A 124 -5.00 -7.22 19.78
N TYR A 125 -5.21 -6.18 20.58
CA TYR A 125 -5.71 -6.28 21.95
C TYR A 125 -7.06 -6.99 22.09
N LYS A 126 -7.96 -6.86 21.11
CA LYS A 126 -9.30 -7.45 21.10
C LYS A 126 -9.56 -8.45 19.97
N LEU A 127 -8.52 -8.86 19.24
CA LEU A 127 -8.72 -9.86 18.21
C LEU A 127 -8.93 -11.24 18.88
N PRO A 128 -10.03 -11.94 18.54
CA PRO A 128 -10.21 -13.31 19.00
C PRO A 128 -9.06 -14.16 18.47
N PRO A 129 -8.60 -15.16 19.25
CA PRO A 129 -7.55 -16.07 18.81
C PRO A 129 -8.02 -16.75 17.52
N LYS A 130 -7.29 -16.50 16.41
CA LYS A 130 -7.59 -17.12 15.12
C LYS A 130 -7.23 -18.60 15.19
N GLN A 131 -8.11 -19.45 14.67
CA GLN A 131 -7.87 -20.88 14.56
C GLN A 131 -6.67 -21.23 13.66
N ASN A 132 -6.33 -20.37 12.68
CA ASN A 132 -5.16 -20.57 11.81
C ASN A 132 -4.35 -19.28 11.75
N SER A 133 -3.12 -19.28 12.23
CA SER A 133 -2.23 -18.13 12.10
C SER A 133 -1.65 -18.05 10.68
N LEU A 134 -1.35 -16.83 10.18
CA LEU A 134 -0.62 -16.64 8.93
C LEU A 134 0.70 -17.41 8.92
N VAL A 135 1.39 -17.43 10.06
CA VAL A 135 2.65 -18.15 10.27
C VAL A 135 2.45 -19.65 10.05
N GLU A 136 1.39 -20.21 10.59
CA GLU A 136 1.05 -21.63 10.44
C GLU A 136 0.75 -21.99 8.98
N THR A 137 0.01 -21.12 8.28
CA THR A 137 -0.26 -21.30 6.84
C THR A 137 1.02 -21.24 6.00
N VAL A 138 1.91 -20.29 6.28
CA VAL A 138 3.21 -20.15 5.57
C VAL A 138 4.12 -21.33 5.85
N VAL A 139 4.16 -21.83 7.09
CA VAL A 139 5.01 -22.97 7.48
C VAL A 139 4.48 -24.28 6.89
N HIS A 140 3.16 -24.51 6.91
CA HIS A 140 2.58 -25.77 6.43
C HIS A 140 2.43 -25.81 4.91
N ASN A 141 2.25 -24.68 4.23
CA ASN A 141 2.11 -24.63 2.76
C ASN A 141 2.78 -23.39 2.15
N PRO A 142 4.12 -23.33 2.16
CA PRO A 142 4.86 -22.17 1.64
C PRO A 142 4.66 -21.94 0.15
N LEU A 143 4.57 -23.01 -0.65
CA LEU A 143 4.31 -22.93 -2.10
C LEU A 143 2.91 -22.40 -2.40
N GLY A 144 1.91 -22.84 -1.65
CA GLY A 144 0.54 -22.32 -1.76
C GLY A 144 0.45 -20.85 -1.41
N PHE A 145 1.20 -20.41 -0.40
CA PHE A 145 1.27 -18.99 -0.03
C PHE A 145 1.90 -18.14 -1.14
N VAL A 146 3.05 -18.57 -1.70
CA VAL A 146 3.69 -17.88 -2.83
C VAL A 146 2.77 -17.84 -4.05
N HIS A 147 2.12 -18.95 -4.37
CA HIS A 147 1.15 -18.99 -5.46
C HIS A 147 -0.01 -18.02 -5.26
N TYR A 148 -0.56 -17.95 -4.05
CA TYR A 148 -1.61 -16.98 -3.71
C TYR A 148 -1.16 -15.53 -3.88
N VAL A 149 0.06 -15.19 -3.42
CA VAL A 149 0.64 -13.84 -3.58
C VAL A 149 0.82 -13.49 -5.06
N LEU A 150 1.35 -14.41 -5.87
CA LEU A 150 1.52 -14.22 -7.31
C LEU A 150 0.17 -14.02 -8.01
N LEU A 151 -0.84 -14.83 -7.68
CA LEU A 151 -2.19 -14.64 -8.21
C LEU A 151 -2.80 -13.31 -7.80
N TYR A 152 -2.56 -12.87 -6.57
CA TYR A 152 -3.07 -11.57 -6.09
C TYR A 152 -2.44 -10.41 -6.85
N ILE A 153 -1.11 -10.42 -7.02
CA ILE A 153 -0.38 -9.38 -7.78
C ILE A 153 -0.76 -9.43 -9.27
N GLY A 154 -0.89 -10.63 -9.84
CA GLY A 154 -1.26 -10.86 -11.23
C GLY A 154 -2.76 -10.75 -11.52
N SER A 155 -3.60 -10.52 -10.51
CA SER A 155 -5.07 -10.49 -10.69
C SER A 155 -5.59 -9.55 -11.78
N PRO A 156 -5.01 -8.34 -12.04
CA PRO A 156 -5.44 -7.51 -13.16
C PRO A 156 -5.31 -8.20 -14.52
N PHE A 157 -4.27 -9.03 -14.71
CA PHE A 157 -4.06 -9.76 -15.96
C PHE A 157 -5.08 -10.89 -16.16
N TYR A 158 -5.60 -11.45 -15.07
CA TYR A 158 -6.70 -12.40 -15.12
C TYR A 158 -7.95 -11.85 -15.81
N TYR A 159 -8.26 -10.57 -15.57
CA TYR A 159 -9.43 -9.90 -16.14
C TYR A 159 -9.19 -9.33 -17.55
N ILE A 160 -7.93 -9.10 -17.94
CA ILE A 160 -7.57 -8.57 -19.27
C ILE A 160 -7.61 -9.68 -20.32
N THR A 161 -7.56 -10.95 -19.94
CA THR A 161 -7.49 -12.08 -20.87
C THR A 161 -8.80 -12.90 -20.97
N PRO A 162 -9.94 -12.27 -21.34
CA PRO A 162 -11.24 -12.95 -21.34
C PRO A 162 -11.34 -14.10 -22.38
N ILE A 163 -10.47 -14.08 -23.41
CA ILE A 163 -10.45 -15.06 -24.52
C ILE A 163 -9.80 -16.40 -24.09
N LEU A 164 -8.98 -16.37 -23.03
CA LEU A 164 -8.31 -17.56 -22.52
C LEU A 164 -9.25 -18.38 -21.63
N GLY A 165 -9.15 -19.71 -21.70
CA GLY A 165 -9.86 -20.60 -20.77
C GLY A 165 -9.46 -20.32 -19.31
N SER A 166 -10.32 -20.69 -18.36
CA SER A 166 -10.14 -20.39 -16.93
C SER A 166 -8.77 -20.79 -16.37
N SER A 167 -8.30 -21.98 -16.73
CA SER A 167 -6.98 -22.49 -16.30
C SER A 167 -5.82 -21.68 -16.88
N ALA A 168 -5.91 -21.27 -18.15
CA ALA A 168 -4.89 -20.47 -18.80
C ALA A 168 -4.81 -19.04 -18.19
N ARG A 169 -5.94 -18.44 -17.81
CA ARG A 169 -5.97 -17.14 -17.11
C ARG A 169 -5.25 -17.19 -15.78
N VAL A 170 -5.45 -18.25 -14.99
CA VAL A 170 -4.76 -18.44 -13.72
C VAL A 170 -3.25 -18.52 -13.91
N VAL A 171 -2.80 -19.28 -14.93
CA VAL A 171 -1.37 -19.38 -15.25
C VAL A 171 -0.80 -18.04 -15.69
N VAL A 172 -1.48 -17.31 -16.58
CA VAL A 172 -1.04 -15.97 -17.01
C VAL A 172 -0.98 -15.01 -15.84
N ALA A 173 -1.98 -14.98 -14.96
CA ALA A 173 -1.97 -14.15 -13.77
C ALA A 173 -0.81 -14.49 -12.81
N ALA A 174 -0.53 -15.79 -12.62
CA ALA A 174 0.56 -16.25 -11.76
C ALA A 174 1.97 -15.97 -12.35
N LEU A 175 2.09 -15.92 -13.69
CA LEU A 175 3.36 -15.60 -14.35
C LEU A 175 3.61 -14.08 -14.47
N ALA A 176 2.55 -13.27 -14.44
CA ALA A 176 2.62 -11.81 -14.53
C ALA A 176 2.81 -11.12 -13.18
N GLY A 177 2.50 -11.81 -12.06
CA GLY A 177 2.75 -11.31 -10.70
C GLY A 177 4.08 -11.75 -10.19
#